data_7973f33632b08db96e1c674ffefb60de
#
_entry.id   7973f33632b08db96e1c674ffefb60de
#
_cell.length_a   1.000
_cell.length_b   1.000
_cell.length_c   1.000
_cell.angle_alpha   90.00
_cell.angle_beta   90.00
_cell.angle_gamma   90.00
#
_symmetry.space_group_name_H-M   'P 1'
#
loop_
_entity.id
_entity.type
_entity.pdbx_description
1 polymer ?
#
loop_
_entity_poly.entity_id
_entity_poly.type
_entity_poly.pdbx_seq_one_letter_code
_entity_poly.pdbx_strand_id
1 'polypeptide(L)'
;MIQQVIVVEGKSDIARVRQAVDADLIATGGYALRSAVIQDIRAAYEKRGIIILTDPDGPGEKIRSRLSVMFPEALHAFVPKSEASTEDDVGIENASPESVRKALDKVRILYQESSHEFHMEDLWNSSLTGAEDATGKRASVGAILGIGYGNAKQFLRRLNHFGITRKEWESALAEYGRKYERR
;
A
#
# COMPACT_ATOMS: atom_id res chain seq x y z
N MET A 1 -12.52 -3.39 -16.78
CA MET A 1 -11.84 -4.60 -16.21
C MET A 1 -10.36 -4.29 -16.01
N ILE A 2 -9.83 -4.51 -14.81
CA ILE A 2 -8.38 -4.42 -14.53
C ILE A 2 -7.70 -5.64 -15.18
N GLN A 3 -6.61 -5.43 -15.91
CA GLN A 3 -5.92 -6.53 -16.61
C GLN A 3 -5.09 -7.41 -15.68
N GLN A 4 -4.43 -6.80 -14.69
CA GLN A 4 -3.66 -7.51 -13.67
C GLN A 4 -4.57 -8.31 -12.74
N VAL A 5 -4.02 -9.39 -12.17
CA VAL A 5 -4.70 -10.14 -11.12
C VAL A 5 -4.41 -9.48 -9.77
N ILE A 6 -5.45 -9.23 -8.98
CA ILE A 6 -5.28 -8.63 -7.66
C ILE A 6 -5.08 -9.74 -6.62
N VAL A 7 -3.98 -9.65 -5.87
CA VAL A 7 -3.64 -10.59 -4.80
C VAL A 7 -4.03 -9.98 -3.46
N VAL A 8 -4.91 -10.63 -2.73
CA VAL A 8 -5.45 -10.24 -1.42
C VAL A 8 -5.16 -11.31 -0.36
N GLU A 9 -5.49 -11.07 0.91
CA GLU A 9 -5.23 -12.04 1.98
C GLU A 9 -6.28 -13.13 2.08
N GLY A 10 -7.56 -12.76 2.07
CA GLY A 10 -8.67 -13.66 2.38
C GLY A 10 -9.85 -13.60 1.42
N LYS A 11 -10.85 -14.43 1.72
CA LYS A 11 -12.09 -14.50 0.93
C LYS A 11 -12.97 -13.27 1.16
N SER A 12 -12.93 -12.67 2.34
CA SER A 12 -13.65 -11.44 2.68
C SER A 12 -13.18 -10.29 1.82
N ASP A 13 -11.84 -10.17 1.63
CA ASP A 13 -11.23 -9.16 0.77
C ASP A 13 -11.65 -9.35 -0.69
N ILE A 14 -11.69 -10.61 -1.18
CA ILE A 14 -12.21 -10.91 -2.51
C ILE A 14 -13.63 -10.35 -2.68
N ALA A 15 -14.50 -10.59 -1.70
CA ALA A 15 -15.87 -10.11 -1.74
C ALA A 15 -15.93 -8.58 -1.78
N ARG A 16 -15.08 -7.91 -1.02
CA ARG A 16 -14.99 -6.46 -0.97
C ARG A 16 -14.45 -5.87 -2.27
N VAL A 17 -13.34 -6.40 -2.78
CA VAL A 17 -12.72 -5.90 -4.02
C VAL A 17 -13.65 -6.08 -5.22
N ARG A 18 -14.40 -7.17 -5.31
CA ARG A 18 -15.42 -7.40 -6.36
C ARG A 18 -16.55 -6.36 -6.36
N GLN A 19 -16.88 -5.77 -5.20
CA GLN A 19 -17.85 -4.67 -5.13
C GLN A 19 -17.25 -3.34 -5.66
N ALA A 20 -15.93 -3.23 -5.65
CA ALA A 20 -15.23 -2.03 -6.08
C ALA A 20 -14.89 -2.04 -7.56
N VAL A 21 -14.39 -3.16 -8.09
CA VAL A 21 -13.85 -3.27 -9.45
C VAL A 21 -14.15 -4.64 -10.06
N ASP A 22 -14.13 -4.69 -11.40
CA ASP A 22 -14.13 -5.92 -12.17
C ASP A 22 -12.68 -6.36 -12.43
N ALA A 23 -12.26 -7.42 -11.74
CA ALA A 23 -10.90 -7.96 -11.80
C ALA A 23 -10.88 -9.44 -11.38
N ASP A 24 -9.86 -10.17 -11.84
CA ASP A 24 -9.54 -11.49 -11.29
C ASP A 24 -8.76 -11.35 -9.99
N LEU A 25 -9.07 -12.22 -9.01
CA LEU A 25 -8.50 -12.16 -7.68
C LEU A 25 -7.96 -13.52 -7.24
N ILE A 26 -6.83 -13.48 -6.51
CA ILE A 26 -6.26 -14.64 -5.81
C ILE A 26 -6.11 -14.27 -4.34
N ALA A 27 -6.63 -15.12 -3.43
CA ALA A 27 -6.38 -14.99 -2.00
C ALA A 27 -5.15 -15.80 -1.59
N THR A 28 -4.26 -15.21 -0.78
CA THR A 28 -3.07 -15.90 -0.26
C THR A 28 -3.43 -16.98 0.76
N GLY A 29 -4.56 -16.85 1.43
CA GLY A 29 -4.96 -17.72 2.54
C GLY A 29 -4.13 -17.51 3.80
N GLY A 30 -3.55 -16.33 3.95
CA GLY A 30 -2.75 -15.92 5.10
C GLY A 30 -1.24 -16.07 4.89
N TYR A 31 -0.48 -15.85 5.97
CA TYR A 31 0.97 -15.75 5.96
C TYR A 31 1.72 -17.01 5.46
N ALA A 32 1.13 -18.20 5.60
CA ALA A 32 1.78 -19.47 5.24
C ALA A 32 2.12 -19.57 3.74
N LEU A 33 1.38 -18.87 2.86
CA LEU A 33 1.60 -18.86 1.41
C LEU A 33 1.84 -20.28 0.84
N ARG A 34 0.78 -21.08 0.79
CA ARG A 34 0.85 -22.48 0.31
C ARG A 34 1.44 -22.53 -1.11
N SER A 35 2.22 -23.57 -1.40
CA SER A 35 2.91 -23.73 -2.70
C SER A 35 1.97 -23.65 -3.89
N ALA A 36 0.77 -24.22 -3.82
CA ALA A 36 -0.23 -24.15 -4.88
C ALA A 36 -0.65 -22.68 -5.16
N VAL A 37 -0.90 -21.89 -4.10
CA VAL A 37 -1.26 -20.47 -4.24
C VAL A 37 -0.11 -19.66 -4.84
N ILE A 38 1.13 -19.95 -4.44
CA ILE A 38 2.30 -19.29 -5.04
C ILE A 38 2.40 -19.60 -6.53
N GLN A 39 2.11 -20.84 -6.95
CA GLN A 39 2.10 -21.23 -8.36
C GLN A 39 1.02 -20.46 -9.15
N ASP A 40 -0.19 -20.34 -8.60
CA ASP A 40 -1.28 -19.58 -9.23
C ASP A 40 -0.91 -18.09 -9.36
N ILE A 41 -0.32 -17.50 -8.30
CA ILE A 41 0.16 -16.11 -8.34
C ILE A 41 1.27 -15.95 -9.37
N ARG A 42 2.21 -16.90 -9.48
CA ARG A 42 3.30 -16.88 -10.46
C ARG A 42 2.76 -16.93 -11.89
N ALA A 43 1.82 -17.83 -12.17
CA ALA A 43 1.19 -17.92 -13.49
C ALA A 43 0.46 -16.62 -13.87
N ALA A 44 -0.22 -15.99 -12.92
CA ALA A 44 -0.86 -14.70 -13.12
C ALA A 44 0.17 -13.58 -13.35
N TYR A 45 1.24 -13.56 -12.55
CA TYR A 45 2.33 -12.58 -12.65
C TYR A 45 3.01 -12.62 -14.02
N GLU A 46 3.37 -13.81 -14.50
CA GLU A 46 4.06 -13.98 -15.78
C GLU A 46 3.17 -13.64 -16.98
N LYS A 47 1.88 -13.90 -16.88
CA LYS A 47 0.94 -13.70 -17.99
C LYS A 47 0.34 -12.31 -18.07
N ARG A 48 0.02 -11.70 -16.94
CA ARG A 48 -0.80 -10.47 -16.85
C ARG A 48 -0.23 -9.41 -15.90
N GLY A 49 0.74 -9.77 -15.08
CA GLY A 49 1.15 -8.99 -13.92
C GLY A 49 0.15 -9.12 -12.75
N ILE A 50 0.59 -8.71 -11.58
CA ILE A 50 -0.23 -8.73 -10.36
C ILE A 50 -0.23 -7.38 -9.66
N ILE A 51 -1.29 -7.13 -8.88
CA ILE A 51 -1.40 -6.02 -7.93
C ILE A 51 -1.50 -6.62 -6.53
N ILE A 52 -0.59 -6.28 -5.63
CA ILE A 52 -0.62 -6.71 -4.23
C ILE A 52 -1.44 -5.72 -3.43
N LEU A 53 -2.55 -6.19 -2.85
CA LEU A 53 -3.47 -5.42 -2.01
C LEU A 53 -3.71 -6.20 -0.72
N THR A 54 -2.86 -6.00 0.28
CA THR A 54 -2.93 -6.63 1.59
C THR A 54 -3.45 -5.65 2.64
N ASP A 55 -3.86 -6.17 3.78
CA ASP A 55 -4.36 -5.38 4.90
C ASP A 55 -3.33 -4.36 5.39
N PRO A 56 -3.78 -3.17 5.84
CA PRO A 56 -2.88 -2.13 6.35
C PRO A 56 -2.47 -2.38 7.80
N ASP A 57 -2.00 -3.61 8.08
CA ASP A 57 -1.58 -4.08 9.40
C ASP A 57 -0.21 -4.79 9.35
N GLY A 58 0.25 -5.30 10.48
CA GLY A 58 1.54 -5.99 10.59
C GLY A 58 1.61 -7.32 9.82
N PRO A 59 0.64 -8.22 9.94
CA PRO A 59 0.52 -9.42 9.13
C PRO A 59 0.49 -9.13 7.62
N GLY A 60 -0.34 -8.20 7.16
CA GLY A 60 -0.45 -7.82 5.76
C GLY A 60 0.86 -7.30 5.18
N GLU A 61 1.61 -6.50 5.94
CA GLU A 61 2.94 -6.04 5.52
C GLU A 61 3.96 -7.18 5.39
N LYS A 62 3.88 -8.20 6.22
CA LYS A 62 4.75 -9.39 6.11
C LYS A 62 4.43 -10.20 4.85
N ILE A 63 3.14 -10.38 4.53
CA ILE A 63 2.70 -11.04 3.29
C ILE A 63 3.17 -10.23 2.09
N ARG A 64 2.93 -8.92 2.07
CA ARG A 64 3.39 -8.00 1.02
C ARG A 64 4.89 -8.09 0.79
N SER A 65 5.68 -8.05 1.86
CA SER A 65 7.15 -8.13 1.78
C SER A 65 7.62 -9.44 1.16
N ARG A 66 7.00 -10.57 1.52
CA ARG A 66 7.33 -11.88 0.93
C ARG A 66 6.96 -11.95 -0.55
N LEU A 67 5.77 -11.46 -0.92
CA LEU A 67 5.33 -11.41 -2.31
C LEU A 67 6.24 -10.50 -3.15
N SER A 68 6.68 -9.35 -2.61
CA SER A 68 7.59 -8.43 -3.30
C SER A 68 8.95 -9.04 -3.63
N VAL A 69 9.46 -9.91 -2.77
CA VAL A 69 10.70 -10.65 -3.04
C VAL A 69 10.52 -11.69 -4.15
N MET A 70 9.37 -12.37 -4.17
CA MET A 70 9.08 -13.41 -5.17
C MET A 70 8.65 -12.82 -6.53
N PHE A 71 8.04 -11.63 -6.53
CA PHE A 71 7.45 -10.97 -7.69
C PHE A 71 7.85 -9.49 -7.72
N PRO A 72 9.10 -9.20 -8.12
CA PRO A 72 9.69 -7.85 -7.96
C PRO A 72 9.03 -6.76 -8.82
N GLU A 73 8.35 -7.11 -9.90
CA GLU A 73 7.63 -6.14 -10.76
C GLU A 73 6.13 -6.05 -10.42
N ALA A 74 5.69 -6.67 -9.32
CA ALA A 74 4.33 -6.54 -8.87
C ALA A 74 3.99 -5.08 -8.57
N LEU A 75 2.79 -4.67 -8.94
CA LEU A 75 2.22 -3.39 -8.53
C LEU A 75 1.74 -3.47 -7.09
N HIS A 76 1.76 -2.34 -6.40
CA HIS A 76 1.32 -2.23 -5.02
C HIS A 76 0.19 -1.22 -4.88
N ALA A 77 -0.91 -1.63 -4.27
CA ALA A 77 -2.00 -0.77 -3.86
C ALA A 77 -2.09 -0.74 -2.33
N PHE A 78 -2.50 0.41 -1.77
CA PHE A 78 -2.58 0.64 -0.33
C PHE A 78 -3.90 1.33 0.02
N VAL A 79 -4.74 0.65 0.79
CA VAL A 79 -5.88 1.29 1.45
C VAL A 79 -5.36 1.93 2.75
N PRO A 80 -5.71 3.20 3.03
CA PRO A 80 -5.34 3.81 4.31
C PRO A 80 -5.93 3.04 5.49
N LYS A 81 -5.15 2.86 6.56
CA LYS A 81 -5.63 2.15 7.75
C LYS A 81 -6.91 2.78 8.31
N SER A 82 -7.02 4.11 8.32
CA SER A 82 -8.23 4.83 8.77
C SER A 82 -9.48 4.55 7.94
N GLU A 83 -9.32 4.03 6.72
CA GLU A 83 -10.43 3.66 5.82
C GLU A 83 -10.71 2.17 5.79
N ALA A 84 -9.87 1.36 6.46
CA ALA A 84 -9.93 -0.10 6.54
C ALA A 84 -10.05 -0.61 7.98
N SER A 85 -10.43 0.25 8.94
CA SER A 85 -10.54 -0.10 10.36
C SER A 85 -11.96 0.02 10.85
N THR A 86 -12.36 -0.94 11.69
CA THR A 86 -13.50 -0.87 12.59
C THR A 86 -12.99 -0.67 14.04
N GLU A 87 -13.87 -0.71 15.04
CA GLU A 87 -13.48 -0.67 16.46
C GLU A 87 -12.61 -1.86 16.84
N ASP A 88 -12.86 -3.04 16.24
CA ASP A 88 -12.27 -4.31 16.66
C ASP A 88 -11.30 -4.91 15.63
N ASP A 89 -11.27 -4.39 14.37
CA ASP A 89 -10.56 -5.06 13.28
C ASP A 89 -10.01 -4.10 12.23
N VAL A 90 -8.95 -4.57 11.53
CA VAL A 90 -8.29 -3.84 10.44
C VAL A 90 -8.12 -4.78 9.25
N GLY A 91 -8.84 -4.52 8.17
CA GLY A 91 -8.77 -5.34 6.95
C GLY A 91 -9.41 -4.66 5.74
N ILE A 92 -9.05 -5.12 4.56
CA ILE A 92 -9.63 -4.64 3.29
C ILE A 92 -11.13 -4.83 3.24
N GLU A 93 -11.66 -5.87 3.88
CA GLU A 93 -13.10 -6.13 3.98
C GLU A 93 -13.88 -5.01 4.68
N ASN A 94 -13.22 -4.24 5.55
CA ASN A 94 -13.83 -3.12 6.27
C ASN A 94 -13.80 -1.81 5.47
N ALA A 95 -13.00 -1.75 4.40
CA ALA A 95 -12.91 -0.56 3.56
C ALA A 95 -14.17 -0.36 2.71
N SER A 96 -14.47 0.87 2.34
CA SER A 96 -15.52 1.14 1.35
C SER A 96 -15.06 0.71 -0.06
N PRO A 97 -15.99 0.34 -0.97
CA PRO A 97 -15.62 0.08 -2.36
C PRO A 97 -14.93 1.27 -3.03
N GLU A 98 -15.26 2.49 -2.62
CA GLU A 98 -14.61 3.71 -3.13
C GLU A 98 -13.16 3.82 -2.66
N SER A 99 -12.86 3.50 -1.39
CA SER A 99 -11.50 3.48 -0.85
C SER A 99 -10.62 2.46 -1.58
N VAL A 100 -11.18 1.29 -1.89
CA VAL A 100 -10.49 0.27 -2.70
C VAL A 100 -10.20 0.78 -4.11
N ARG A 101 -11.17 1.42 -4.78
CA ARG A 101 -10.94 2.02 -6.11
C ARG A 101 -9.83 3.07 -6.07
N LYS A 102 -9.88 4.00 -5.12
CA LYS A 102 -8.85 5.03 -4.95
C LYS A 102 -7.46 4.46 -4.70
N ALA A 103 -7.37 3.35 -3.97
CA ALA A 103 -6.11 2.64 -3.76
C ALA A 103 -5.57 2.01 -5.07
N LEU A 104 -6.45 1.41 -5.86
CA LEU A 104 -6.10 0.82 -7.15
C LEU A 104 -5.75 1.86 -8.22
N ASP A 105 -6.31 3.06 -8.16
CA ASP A 105 -5.95 4.18 -9.04
C ASP A 105 -4.53 4.74 -8.75
N LYS A 106 -3.99 4.46 -7.56
CA LYS A 106 -2.67 4.93 -7.08
C LYS A 106 -1.63 3.83 -7.01
N VAL A 107 -1.75 2.77 -7.81
CA VAL A 107 -0.78 1.67 -7.77
C VAL A 107 0.65 2.14 -8.00
N ARG A 108 1.60 1.53 -7.29
CA ARG A 108 3.03 1.84 -7.37
C ARG A 108 3.84 0.62 -7.76
N ILE A 109 4.94 0.85 -8.48
CA ILE A 109 5.96 -0.17 -8.74
C ILE A 109 7.03 -0.04 -7.67
N LEU A 110 7.44 -1.17 -7.09
CA LEU A 110 8.56 -1.23 -6.16
C LEU A 110 9.85 -1.39 -6.97
N TYR A 111 10.65 -0.35 -7.08
CA TYR A 111 11.96 -0.44 -7.72
C TYR A 111 12.95 -1.19 -6.84
N GLN A 112 13.71 -2.11 -7.41
CA GLN A 112 14.74 -2.87 -6.68
C GLN A 112 15.89 -1.98 -6.23
N GLU A 113 16.30 -1.03 -7.08
CA GLU A 113 17.29 -0.04 -6.73
C GLU A 113 16.62 1.17 -6.09
N SER A 114 17.12 1.57 -4.92
CA SER A 114 16.66 2.77 -4.22
C SER A 114 17.11 4.02 -4.97
N SER A 115 16.22 5.00 -5.11
CA SER A 115 16.58 6.29 -5.69
C SER A 115 17.60 7.06 -4.84
N HIS A 116 17.68 6.77 -3.54
CA HIS A 116 18.47 7.53 -2.55
C HIS A 116 18.17 9.04 -2.53
N GLU A 117 17.03 9.47 -3.05
CA GLU A 117 16.64 10.87 -3.15
C GLU A 117 16.22 11.44 -1.79
N PHE A 118 15.59 10.61 -0.95
CA PHE A 118 15.11 10.99 0.36
C PHE A 118 16.00 10.43 1.46
N HIS A 119 16.19 11.24 2.53
CA HIS A 119 16.96 10.92 3.72
C HIS A 119 16.11 11.09 4.97
N MET A 120 16.58 10.59 6.12
CA MET A 120 15.87 10.74 7.39
C MET A 120 15.65 12.20 7.79
N GLU A 121 16.55 13.08 7.34
CA GLU A 121 16.48 14.51 7.53
C GLU A 121 15.23 15.14 6.87
N ASP A 122 14.82 14.65 5.69
CA ASP A 122 13.61 15.11 5.02
C ASP A 122 12.37 14.82 5.86
N LEU A 123 12.32 13.63 6.49
CA LEU A 123 11.23 13.27 7.39
C LEU A 123 11.24 14.14 8.65
N TRP A 124 12.40 14.43 9.18
CA TRP A 124 12.55 15.29 10.35
C TRP A 124 12.09 16.72 10.06
N ASN A 125 12.60 17.33 9.00
CA ASN A 125 12.26 18.68 8.58
C ASN A 125 10.76 18.87 8.25
N SER A 126 10.10 17.77 7.85
CA SER A 126 8.66 17.76 7.57
C SER A 126 7.80 17.27 8.75
N SER A 127 8.38 17.13 9.96
CA SER A 127 7.69 16.60 11.15
C SER A 127 7.02 15.23 10.94
N LEU A 128 7.59 14.42 10.07
CA LEU A 128 7.15 13.03 9.84
C LEU A 128 7.91 12.03 10.72
N THR A 129 8.84 12.53 11.54
CA THR A 129 9.52 11.82 12.63
C THR A 129 9.92 12.81 13.69
N GLY A 130 10.06 12.37 14.94
CA GLY A 130 10.47 13.21 16.06
C GLY A 130 9.38 14.15 16.63
N ALA A 131 8.21 14.25 16.00
CA ALA A 131 7.07 15.02 16.49
C ALA A 131 6.03 14.10 17.13
N GLU A 132 5.19 14.62 18.03
CA GLU A 132 4.17 13.88 18.75
C GLU A 132 3.13 13.26 17.80
N ASP A 133 2.72 13.99 16.77
CA ASP A 133 1.75 13.59 15.75
C ASP A 133 2.38 12.93 14.51
N ALA A 134 3.69 12.71 14.49
CA ALA A 134 4.43 12.19 13.35
C ALA A 134 3.83 10.89 12.75
N THR A 135 3.26 10.04 13.59
CA THR A 135 2.60 8.79 13.16
C THR A 135 1.35 9.05 12.33
N GLY A 136 0.47 9.93 12.79
CA GLY A 136 -0.74 10.34 12.07
C GLY A 136 -0.41 11.09 10.78
N LYS A 137 0.59 11.96 10.84
CA LYS A 137 1.07 12.70 9.67
C LYS A 137 1.62 11.76 8.59
N ARG A 138 2.45 10.76 8.95
CA ARG A 138 2.91 9.73 8.01
C ARG A 138 1.77 8.93 7.39
N ALA A 139 0.76 8.55 8.19
CA ALA A 139 -0.40 7.82 7.67
C ALA A 139 -1.14 8.66 6.60
N SER A 140 -1.38 9.94 6.86
CA SER A 140 -2.07 10.83 5.95
C SER A 140 -1.26 11.13 4.69
N VAL A 141 0.01 11.48 4.83
CA VAL A 141 0.91 11.75 3.68
C VAL A 141 1.14 10.48 2.86
N GLY A 142 1.29 9.32 3.52
CA GLY A 142 1.40 8.03 2.83
C GLY A 142 0.16 7.66 2.03
N ALA A 143 -1.03 7.99 2.52
CA ALA A 143 -2.29 7.84 1.79
C ALA A 143 -2.37 8.76 0.55
N ILE A 144 -1.93 10.01 0.69
CA ILE A 144 -1.88 10.96 -0.43
C ILE A 144 -0.92 10.45 -1.51
N LEU A 145 0.27 10.00 -1.12
CA LEU A 145 1.30 9.48 -2.02
C LEU A 145 0.98 8.07 -2.59
N GLY A 146 0.01 7.35 -2.03
CA GLY A 146 -0.28 5.97 -2.42
C GLY A 146 0.83 4.97 -2.05
N ILE A 147 1.54 5.21 -0.94
CA ILE A 147 2.62 4.33 -0.44
C ILE A 147 2.28 3.67 0.90
N GLY A 148 1.08 3.95 1.43
CA GLY A 148 0.56 3.38 2.68
C GLY A 148 1.26 3.86 3.94
N TYR A 149 0.82 3.31 5.08
CA TYR A 149 1.38 3.61 6.40
C TYR A 149 2.66 2.79 6.66
N GLY A 150 3.58 3.38 7.43
CA GLY A 150 4.77 2.70 7.95
C GLY A 150 5.42 3.49 9.09
N ASN A 151 6.31 2.84 9.86
CA ASN A 151 7.20 3.58 10.74
C ASN A 151 8.18 4.44 9.91
N ALA A 152 8.94 5.33 10.56
CA ALA A 152 9.81 6.28 9.85
C ALA A 152 10.80 5.59 8.88
N LYS A 153 11.40 4.46 9.27
CA LYS A 153 12.32 3.70 8.42
C LYS A 153 11.62 3.07 7.22
N GLN A 154 10.44 2.48 7.43
CA GLN A 154 9.63 1.90 6.35
C GLN A 154 9.13 2.97 5.39
N PHE A 155 8.71 4.13 5.93
CA PHE A 155 8.22 5.25 5.14
C PHE A 155 9.34 5.81 4.24
N LEU A 156 10.52 6.05 4.79
CA LEU A 156 11.70 6.47 4.03
C LEU A 156 12.07 5.47 2.93
N ARG A 157 12.09 4.18 3.28
CA ARG A 157 12.35 3.12 2.30
C ARG A 157 11.31 3.16 1.17
N ARG A 158 10.03 3.36 1.46
CA ARG A 158 8.96 3.44 0.46
C ARG A 158 9.09 4.66 -0.44
N LEU A 159 9.43 5.83 0.11
CA LEU A 159 9.69 7.03 -0.69
C LEU A 159 10.73 6.73 -1.79
N ASN A 160 11.83 6.08 -1.42
CA ASN A 160 12.94 5.80 -2.34
C ASN A 160 12.65 4.61 -3.29
N HIS A 161 12.02 3.55 -2.81
CA HIS A 161 11.77 2.36 -3.63
C HIS A 161 10.51 2.46 -4.51
N PHE A 162 9.54 3.31 -4.16
CA PHE A 162 8.38 3.56 -5.02
C PHE A 162 8.58 4.74 -5.98
N GLY A 163 9.81 5.25 -6.09
CA GLY A 163 10.17 6.29 -7.05
C GLY A 163 9.40 7.59 -6.84
N ILE A 164 9.12 7.95 -5.58
CA ILE A 164 8.47 9.23 -5.27
C ILE A 164 9.44 10.36 -5.65
N THR A 165 8.94 11.33 -6.39
CA THR A 165 9.71 12.52 -6.77
C THR A 165 9.59 13.63 -5.73
N ARG A 166 10.54 14.55 -5.70
CA ARG A 166 10.45 15.75 -4.84
C ARG A 166 9.17 16.54 -5.09
N LYS A 167 8.74 16.66 -6.32
CA LYS A 167 7.49 17.35 -6.69
C LYS A 167 6.25 16.66 -6.08
N GLU A 168 6.16 15.33 -6.15
CA GLU A 168 5.07 14.57 -5.52
C GLU A 168 5.10 14.76 -4.00
N TRP A 169 6.27 14.68 -3.40
CA TRP A 169 6.50 14.92 -1.98
C TRP A 169 6.00 16.28 -1.51
N GLU A 170 6.45 17.36 -2.16
CA GLU A 170 6.05 18.74 -1.83
C GLU A 170 4.54 18.94 -2.03
N SER A 171 3.99 18.39 -3.10
CA SER A 171 2.55 18.44 -3.36
C SER A 171 1.74 17.73 -2.27
N ALA A 172 2.21 16.57 -1.81
CA ALA A 172 1.54 15.80 -0.77
C ALA A 172 1.61 16.52 0.61
N LEU A 173 2.75 17.14 0.95
CA LEU A 173 2.87 17.95 2.16
C LEU A 173 1.95 19.18 2.12
N ALA A 174 1.88 19.87 0.98
CA ALA A 174 0.99 21.01 0.78
C ALA A 174 -0.49 20.61 0.86
N GLU A 175 -0.87 19.45 0.31
CA GLU A 175 -2.22 18.91 0.42
C GLU A 175 -2.56 18.57 1.88
N TYR A 176 -1.65 17.93 2.59
CA TYR A 176 -1.80 17.65 4.02
C TYR A 176 -2.04 18.91 4.82
N GLY A 177 -1.21 19.96 4.65
CA GLY A 177 -1.33 21.23 5.34
C GLY A 177 -2.69 21.89 5.09
N ARG A 178 -3.17 21.91 3.85
CA ARG A 178 -4.51 22.45 3.51
C ARG A 178 -5.65 21.70 4.21
N LYS A 179 -5.52 20.39 4.35
CA LYS A 179 -6.60 19.53 4.87
C LYS A 179 -6.64 19.44 6.40
N TYR A 180 -5.49 19.50 7.06
CA TYR A 180 -5.36 19.15 8.47
C TYR A 180 -4.82 20.29 9.36
N GLU A 181 -4.05 21.26 8.84
CA GLU A 181 -3.44 22.34 9.62
C GLU A 181 -4.26 23.64 9.66
N ARG A 182 -5.41 23.68 8.97
CA ARG A 182 -6.36 24.83 8.98
C ARG A 182 -7.55 24.66 9.94
N ARG A 183 -7.42 23.77 10.94
CA ARG A 183 -8.46 23.62 11.97
C ARG A 183 -7.99 24.16 13.31
#